data_e64e0722fcf9276832867d934fd7fbcf
#
_entry.id   e64e0722fcf9276832867d934fd7fbcf
#
_cell.length_a   1.000
_cell.length_b   1.000
_cell.length_c   1.000
_cell.angle_alpha   90.00
_cell.angle_beta   90.00
_cell.angle_gamma   90.00
#
_symmetry.space_group_name_H-M   'P 1'
#
loop_
_entity.id
_entity.type
_entity.pdbx_description
1 polymer ?
#
loop_
_entity_poly.entity_id
_entity_poly.type
_entity_poly.pdbx_seq_one_letter_code
_entity_poly.pdbx_strand_id
1 'polypeptide(L)'
;MKKTTFLLSLTFVVSLLSSQVVLAQSKTLNDPKMDWWKEARFGMFIHWGLYAVPAGVWNGKDIPGIGEWIMLRGKIPMKDYQQLATQFNPTKFDADAWAKLAYDAGMKYLVITSKHHDGFAMFKSKDPFNIVDATPFKKDPIKELAAACKKYNIKFGLYYSQAQDWNHPGGAAASGGHWDSAQNGSMDKYIDEVAVPQVREILSAYNPAIIWWDTPTDMNKNRADKIANELKAYPNLITNN
;
A
#
# COMPACT_ATOMS: atom_id res chain seq x y z
N MET A 1 12.29 55.18 -16.42
CA MET A 1 13.11 54.02 -16.84
C MET A 1 13.29 52.94 -15.79
N LYS A 2 12.51 52.86 -14.69
CA LYS A 2 12.66 51.81 -13.64
C LYS A 2 11.60 50.70 -13.62
N LYS A 3 10.53 50.80 -14.47
CA LYS A 3 9.43 49.81 -14.51
C LYS A 3 9.64 48.64 -15.48
N THR A 4 10.49 48.80 -16.50
CA THR A 4 10.72 47.80 -17.53
C THR A 4 11.69 46.71 -17.12
N THR A 5 12.63 47.02 -16.22
CA THR A 5 13.62 46.05 -15.72
C THR A 5 13.02 45.04 -14.74
N PHE A 6 11.97 45.41 -13.99
CA PHE A 6 11.30 44.50 -13.04
C PHE A 6 10.43 43.47 -13.75
N LEU A 7 9.80 43.80 -14.87
CA LEU A 7 8.99 42.85 -15.63
C LEU A 7 9.87 41.79 -16.35
N LEU A 8 11.05 42.19 -16.85
CA LEU A 8 11.97 41.22 -17.48
C LEU A 8 12.58 40.25 -16.51
N SER A 9 12.88 40.65 -15.26
CA SER A 9 13.42 39.76 -14.25
C SER A 9 12.38 38.77 -13.74
N LEU A 10 11.10 39.15 -13.64
CA LEU A 10 10.01 38.24 -13.22
C LEU A 10 9.68 37.19 -14.29
N THR A 11 9.69 37.59 -15.58
CA THR A 11 9.49 36.65 -16.69
C THR A 11 10.63 35.64 -16.79
N PHE A 12 11.86 36.04 -16.51
CA PHE A 12 13.02 35.16 -16.56
C PHE A 12 13.02 34.14 -15.40
N VAL A 13 12.60 34.55 -14.19
CA VAL A 13 12.47 33.64 -13.02
C VAL A 13 11.34 32.63 -13.22
N VAL A 14 10.20 33.04 -13.77
CA VAL A 14 9.07 32.13 -14.06
C VAL A 14 9.44 31.12 -15.16
N SER A 15 10.21 31.54 -16.20
CA SER A 15 10.65 30.60 -17.23
C SER A 15 11.71 29.62 -16.75
N LEU A 16 12.58 30.01 -15.81
CA LEU A 16 13.56 29.11 -15.17
C LEU A 16 12.89 28.09 -14.26
N LEU A 17 11.87 28.49 -13.50
CA LEU A 17 11.11 27.57 -12.66
C LEU A 17 10.30 26.55 -13.48
N SER A 18 9.67 26.99 -14.57
CA SER A 18 8.93 26.09 -15.47
C SER A 18 9.87 25.11 -16.19
N SER A 19 11.08 25.54 -16.60
CA SER A 19 12.06 24.66 -17.22
C SER A 19 12.61 23.60 -16.25
N GLN A 20 12.77 23.91 -14.97
CA GLN A 20 13.22 22.96 -13.94
C GLN A 20 12.14 21.89 -13.68
N VAL A 21 10.87 22.25 -13.65
CA VAL A 21 9.76 21.29 -13.48
C VAL A 21 9.65 20.37 -14.70
N VAL A 22 9.77 20.88 -15.90
CA VAL A 22 9.74 20.06 -17.13
C VAL A 22 10.95 19.14 -17.21
N LEU A 23 12.14 19.59 -16.82
CA LEU A 23 13.35 18.75 -16.78
C LEU A 23 13.26 17.65 -15.72
N ALA A 24 12.68 17.94 -14.56
CA ALA A 24 12.46 16.94 -13.52
C ALA A 24 11.45 15.85 -13.98
N GLN A 25 10.35 16.24 -14.62
CA GLN A 25 9.38 15.30 -15.20
C GLN A 25 9.99 14.47 -16.33
N SER A 26 10.81 15.08 -17.22
CA SER A 26 11.45 14.34 -18.30
C SER A 26 12.50 13.33 -17.80
N LYS A 27 13.17 13.63 -16.69
CA LYS A 27 14.15 12.74 -16.08
C LYS A 27 13.50 11.50 -15.44
N THR A 28 12.30 11.67 -14.86
CA THR A 28 11.52 10.55 -14.31
C THR A 28 10.94 9.64 -15.39
N LEU A 29 10.53 10.22 -16.52
CA LEU A 29 10.00 9.48 -17.67
C LEU A 29 11.06 8.62 -18.38
N ASN A 30 12.34 8.98 -18.27
CA ASN A 30 13.47 8.28 -18.90
C ASN A 30 14.31 7.45 -17.91
N ASP A 31 13.80 7.16 -16.72
CA ASP A 31 14.46 6.27 -15.77
C ASP A 31 14.42 4.82 -16.31
N PRO A 32 15.58 4.17 -16.60
CA PRO A 32 15.62 2.81 -17.15
C PRO A 32 14.89 1.78 -16.31
N LYS A 33 14.76 1.99 -14.99
CA LYS A 33 14.00 1.08 -14.13
C LYS A 33 12.51 1.02 -14.49
N MET A 34 11.99 2.06 -15.18
CA MET A 34 10.60 2.15 -15.63
C MET A 34 10.34 1.48 -16.98
N ASP A 35 11.38 1.04 -17.71
CA ASP A 35 11.19 0.55 -19.09
C ASP A 35 10.31 -0.71 -19.13
N TRP A 36 10.57 -1.67 -18.24
CA TRP A 36 9.74 -2.86 -18.14
C TRP A 36 8.27 -2.53 -17.79
N TRP A 37 8.04 -1.49 -16.97
CA TRP A 37 6.69 -1.03 -16.60
C TRP A 37 5.97 -0.40 -17.78
N LYS A 38 6.64 0.42 -18.55
CA LYS A 38 6.09 1.03 -19.78
C LYS A 38 5.70 -0.03 -20.81
N GLU A 39 6.48 -1.11 -20.91
CA GLU A 39 6.21 -2.24 -21.81
C GLU A 39 5.11 -3.17 -21.28
N ALA A 40 5.05 -3.38 -19.98
CA ALA A 40 4.16 -4.33 -19.33
C ALA A 40 2.67 -4.02 -19.57
N ARG A 41 2.23 -2.79 -19.38
CA ARG A 41 0.89 -2.21 -19.66
C ARG A 41 -0.32 -2.96 -19.09
N PHE A 42 -0.21 -4.25 -18.80
CA PHE A 42 -1.28 -5.11 -18.35
C PHE A 42 -0.84 -5.94 -17.15
N GLY A 43 -1.59 -5.86 -16.05
CA GLY A 43 -1.32 -6.57 -14.82
C GLY A 43 -2.57 -6.86 -14.01
N MET A 44 -2.43 -7.71 -12.99
CA MET A 44 -3.48 -8.05 -12.05
C MET A 44 -3.33 -7.18 -10.80
N PHE A 45 -4.45 -6.68 -10.29
CA PHE A 45 -4.50 -6.02 -8.97
C PHE A 45 -5.52 -6.76 -8.09
N ILE A 46 -5.08 -7.23 -6.92
CA ILE A 46 -5.90 -8.01 -5.99
C ILE A 46 -6.08 -7.26 -4.68
N HIS A 47 -7.32 -6.93 -4.31
CA HIS A 47 -7.69 -6.50 -2.97
C HIS A 47 -8.19 -7.71 -2.19
N TRP A 48 -7.46 -8.12 -1.15
CA TRP A 48 -7.79 -9.25 -0.32
C TRP A 48 -7.28 -9.07 1.11
N GLY A 49 -8.15 -9.27 2.09
CA GLY A 49 -7.87 -9.06 3.50
C GLY A 49 -9.03 -9.52 4.38
N LEU A 50 -9.02 -9.17 5.66
CA LEU A 50 -10.07 -9.54 6.62
C LEU A 50 -11.47 -9.10 6.18
N TYR A 51 -11.58 -8.00 5.46
CA TYR A 51 -12.85 -7.50 4.91
C TYR A 51 -13.54 -8.48 3.95
N ALA A 52 -12.85 -9.51 3.48
CA ALA A 52 -13.46 -10.58 2.70
C ALA A 52 -14.36 -11.50 3.57
N VAL A 53 -14.15 -11.54 4.90
CA VAL A 53 -14.97 -12.34 5.80
C VAL A 53 -16.39 -11.79 5.90
N PRO A 54 -16.62 -10.52 6.25
CA PRO A 54 -17.95 -9.94 6.31
C PRO A 54 -18.59 -9.71 4.94
N ALA A 55 -17.78 -9.62 3.87
CA ALA A 55 -18.25 -9.52 2.49
C ALA A 55 -19.37 -8.47 2.29
N GLY A 56 -19.24 -7.30 2.91
CA GLY A 56 -20.19 -6.19 2.81
C GLY A 56 -21.31 -6.23 3.84
N VAL A 57 -21.43 -7.24 4.68
CA VAL A 57 -22.51 -7.38 5.68
C VAL A 57 -21.92 -7.31 7.10
N TRP A 58 -22.51 -6.51 7.99
CA TRP A 58 -22.14 -6.45 9.39
C TRP A 58 -23.37 -6.51 10.29
N ASN A 59 -23.38 -7.48 11.24
CA ASN A 59 -24.51 -7.72 12.13
C ASN A 59 -25.86 -7.83 11.39
N GLY A 60 -25.86 -8.55 10.26
CA GLY A 60 -27.06 -8.81 9.44
C GLY A 60 -27.55 -7.59 8.63
N LYS A 61 -26.74 -6.53 8.54
CA LYS A 61 -27.05 -5.32 7.76
C LYS A 61 -26.04 -5.13 6.65
N ASP A 62 -26.52 -4.79 5.46
CA ASP A 62 -25.65 -4.38 4.35
C ASP A 62 -24.97 -3.05 4.70
N ILE A 63 -23.65 -3.00 4.54
CA ILE A 63 -22.86 -1.79 4.70
C ILE A 63 -22.55 -1.24 3.30
N PRO A 64 -23.09 -0.08 2.93
CA PRO A 64 -22.93 0.48 1.60
C PRO A 64 -21.47 0.78 1.24
N GLY A 65 -21.08 0.52 -0.01
CA GLY A 65 -19.80 0.85 -0.59
C GLY A 65 -18.90 -0.37 -0.83
N ILE A 66 -17.61 -0.12 -0.95
CA ILE A 66 -16.61 -1.16 -1.26
C ILE A 66 -16.22 -1.93 0.00
N GLY A 67 -15.97 -3.23 -0.14
CA GLY A 67 -15.81 -4.15 0.99
C GLY A 67 -14.63 -3.85 1.88
N GLU A 68 -13.50 -3.41 1.32
CA GLU A 68 -12.30 -3.05 2.06
C GLU A 68 -12.46 -1.82 2.98
N TRP A 69 -13.55 -1.06 2.82
CA TRP A 69 -13.92 0.08 3.66
C TRP A 69 -14.99 -0.25 4.70
N ILE A 70 -15.38 -1.52 4.84
CA ILE A 70 -16.48 -1.94 5.72
C ILE A 70 -16.25 -1.52 7.18
N MET A 71 -15.00 -1.61 7.67
CA MET A 71 -14.66 -1.23 9.05
C MET A 71 -15.00 0.24 9.33
N LEU A 72 -14.63 1.15 8.45
CA LEU A 72 -14.90 2.58 8.58
C LEU A 72 -16.39 2.88 8.36
N ARG A 73 -17.00 2.37 7.28
CA ARG A 73 -18.38 2.68 6.91
C ARG A 73 -19.39 2.11 7.89
N GLY A 74 -19.10 0.94 8.44
CA GLY A 74 -19.88 0.32 9.50
C GLY A 74 -19.54 0.87 10.89
N LYS A 75 -18.51 1.75 11.02
CA LYS A 75 -17.96 2.21 12.30
C LYS A 75 -17.75 1.06 13.26
N ILE A 76 -17.19 -0.03 12.73
CA ILE A 76 -16.98 -1.26 13.49
C ILE A 76 -15.88 -1.00 14.52
N PRO A 77 -16.15 -1.24 15.82
CA PRO A 77 -15.12 -1.09 16.85
C PRO A 77 -13.91 -1.94 16.54
N MET A 78 -12.72 -1.42 16.83
CA MET A 78 -11.45 -2.07 16.54
C MET A 78 -11.40 -3.50 17.09
N LYS A 79 -11.81 -3.69 18.35
CA LYS A 79 -11.85 -5.00 19.00
C LYS A 79 -12.76 -6.00 18.29
N ASP A 80 -13.91 -5.54 17.79
CA ASP A 80 -14.87 -6.41 17.11
C ASP A 80 -14.36 -6.80 15.73
N TYR A 81 -13.74 -5.86 15.00
CA TYR A 81 -13.14 -6.14 13.70
C TYR A 81 -11.98 -7.15 13.81
N GLN A 82 -11.14 -7.04 14.83
CA GLN A 82 -10.05 -7.96 15.08
C GLN A 82 -10.52 -9.43 15.24
N GLN A 83 -11.74 -9.65 15.73
CA GLN A 83 -12.30 -11.01 15.86
C GLN A 83 -12.48 -11.71 14.51
N LEU A 84 -12.60 -10.98 13.41
CA LEU A 84 -12.68 -11.57 12.06
C LEU A 84 -11.46 -12.44 11.73
N ALA A 85 -10.30 -12.15 12.33
CA ALA A 85 -9.09 -12.95 12.13
C ALA A 85 -9.29 -14.42 12.53
N THR A 86 -10.11 -14.70 13.53
CA THR A 86 -10.40 -16.07 13.98
C THR A 86 -11.20 -16.88 12.95
N GLN A 87 -11.88 -16.19 12.02
CA GLN A 87 -12.69 -16.79 10.96
C GLN A 87 -11.96 -16.85 9.62
N PHE A 88 -10.85 -16.11 9.48
CA PHE A 88 -10.11 -16.00 8.22
C PHE A 88 -9.23 -17.23 7.98
N ASN A 89 -9.79 -18.22 7.30
CA ASN A 89 -9.13 -19.47 6.98
C ASN A 89 -9.27 -19.85 5.50
N PRO A 90 -8.53 -19.20 4.60
CA PRO A 90 -8.65 -19.39 3.16
C PRO A 90 -7.97 -20.67 2.67
N THR A 91 -8.48 -21.84 3.06
CA THR A 91 -7.90 -23.16 2.72
C THR A 91 -7.87 -23.48 1.22
N LYS A 92 -8.63 -22.73 0.40
CA LYS A 92 -8.64 -22.88 -1.06
C LYS A 92 -7.65 -21.93 -1.78
N PHE A 93 -6.89 -21.13 -1.02
CA PHE A 93 -5.87 -20.29 -1.63
C PHE A 93 -4.80 -21.16 -2.31
N ASP A 94 -4.54 -20.85 -3.58
CA ASP A 94 -3.54 -21.53 -4.42
C ASP A 94 -2.75 -20.45 -5.17
N ALA A 95 -1.56 -20.15 -4.67
CA ALA A 95 -0.68 -19.12 -5.23
C ALA A 95 -0.23 -19.46 -6.66
N ASP A 96 0.00 -20.75 -6.95
CA ASP A 96 0.42 -21.19 -8.28
C ASP A 96 -0.71 -20.98 -9.30
N ALA A 97 -1.93 -21.35 -8.93
CA ALA A 97 -3.11 -21.14 -9.79
C ALA A 97 -3.36 -19.65 -10.07
N TRP A 98 -3.18 -18.76 -9.08
CA TRP A 98 -3.37 -17.32 -9.26
C TRP A 98 -2.30 -16.72 -10.19
N ALA A 99 -1.03 -17.07 -9.96
CA ALA A 99 0.06 -16.59 -10.80
C ALA A 99 -0.05 -17.15 -12.23
N LYS A 100 -0.45 -18.43 -12.36
CA LYS A 100 -0.69 -19.06 -13.66
C LYS A 100 -1.84 -18.38 -14.42
N LEU A 101 -2.93 -18.04 -13.74
CA LEU A 101 -4.04 -17.30 -14.34
C LEU A 101 -3.58 -15.96 -14.91
N ALA A 102 -2.77 -15.20 -14.15
CA ALA A 102 -2.21 -13.94 -14.62
C ALA A 102 -1.30 -14.14 -15.84
N TYR A 103 -0.47 -15.18 -15.82
CA TYR A 103 0.41 -15.54 -16.94
C TYR A 103 -0.38 -15.92 -18.20
N ASP A 104 -1.38 -16.81 -18.07
CA ASP A 104 -2.21 -17.29 -19.18
C ASP A 104 -3.04 -16.14 -19.81
N ALA A 105 -3.43 -15.15 -19.00
CA ALA A 105 -4.09 -13.93 -19.46
C ALA A 105 -3.14 -12.91 -20.13
N GLY A 106 -1.84 -13.19 -20.17
CA GLY A 106 -0.82 -12.30 -20.77
C GLY A 106 -0.39 -11.15 -19.87
N MET A 107 -0.76 -11.14 -18.57
CA MET A 107 -0.37 -10.11 -17.61
C MET A 107 1.14 -10.20 -17.30
N LYS A 108 1.75 -9.06 -17.01
CA LYS A 108 3.20 -8.93 -16.81
C LYS A 108 3.57 -8.65 -15.36
N TYR A 109 2.64 -8.20 -14.57
CA TYR A 109 2.81 -7.94 -13.13
C TYR A 109 1.54 -8.29 -12.35
N LEU A 110 1.72 -8.51 -11.06
CA LEU A 110 0.64 -8.75 -10.12
C LEU A 110 0.91 -7.92 -8.85
N VAL A 111 -0.05 -7.13 -8.42
CA VAL A 111 -0.03 -6.38 -7.16
C VAL A 111 -1.12 -6.94 -6.25
N ILE A 112 -0.78 -7.18 -5.00
CA ILE A 112 -1.74 -7.62 -3.97
C ILE A 112 -1.64 -6.76 -2.71
N THR A 113 -2.76 -6.57 -2.02
CA THR A 113 -2.77 -5.89 -0.72
C THR A 113 -1.96 -6.66 0.31
N SER A 114 -0.84 -6.09 0.77
CA SER A 114 -0.09 -6.60 1.91
C SER A 114 -0.65 -6.10 3.24
N LYS A 115 -1.11 -4.85 3.29
CA LYS A 115 -1.89 -4.26 4.38
C LYS A 115 -2.80 -3.18 3.81
N HIS A 116 -4.11 -3.30 4.02
CA HIS A 116 -5.08 -2.26 3.70
C HIS A 116 -5.31 -1.34 4.91
N HIS A 117 -6.26 -0.41 4.82
CA HIS A 117 -6.59 0.57 5.87
C HIS A 117 -7.07 -0.08 7.18
N ASP A 118 -7.55 -1.32 7.14
CA ASP A 118 -7.96 -2.08 8.33
C ASP A 118 -6.78 -2.50 9.24
N GLY A 119 -5.55 -2.22 8.80
CA GLY A 119 -4.32 -2.48 9.56
C GLY A 119 -3.89 -3.94 9.61
N PHE A 120 -4.65 -4.87 8.99
CA PHE A 120 -4.32 -6.29 9.01
C PHE A 120 -3.20 -6.63 8.04
N ALA A 121 -2.10 -7.22 8.54
CA ALA A 121 -1.00 -7.66 7.71
C ALA A 121 -1.27 -9.03 7.08
N MET A 122 -1.37 -9.08 5.75
CA MET A 122 -1.54 -10.31 4.96
C MET A 122 -0.24 -11.12 4.81
N PHE A 123 0.79 -10.80 5.56
CA PHE A 123 2.12 -11.40 5.55
C PHE A 123 2.60 -11.64 6.99
N LYS A 124 3.63 -12.48 7.16
CA LYS A 124 4.25 -12.65 8.48
C LYS A 124 4.96 -11.37 8.90
N SER A 125 4.43 -10.73 9.93
CA SER A 125 4.97 -9.52 10.54
C SER A 125 5.36 -9.77 12.00
N LYS A 126 6.18 -8.88 12.57
CA LYS A 126 6.39 -8.80 14.02
C LYS A 126 5.17 -8.28 14.75
N ASP A 127 4.34 -7.48 14.07
CA ASP A 127 3.03 -7.10 14.56
C ASP A 127 2.15 -8.35 14.69
N PRO A 128 1.53 -8.62 15.86
CA PRO A 128 0.72 -9.84 16.05
C PRO A 128 -0.58 -9.85 15.24
N PHE A 129 -1.06 -8.69 14.77
CA PHE A 129 -2.27 -8.61 13.93
C PHE A 129 -1.95 -8.92 12.46
N ASN A 130 -1.49 -10.15 12.23
CA ASN A 130 -1.12 -10.66 10.91
C ASN A 130 -1.73 -12.03 10.64
N ILE A 131 -1.79 -12.39 9.35
CA ILE A 131 -2.44 -13.62 8.88
C ILE A 131 -1.84 -14.90 9.48
N VAL A 132 -0.53 -14.92 9.75
CA VAL A 132 0.14 -16.13 10.28
C VAL A 132 -0.15 -16.33 11.77
N ASP A 133 -0.13 -15.25 12.57
CA ASP A 133 -0.26 -15.36 14.01
C ASP A 133 -1.72 -15.29 14.47
N ALA A 134 -2.52 -14.41 13.86
CA ALA A 134 -3.88 -14.14 14.32
C ALA A 134 -4.95 -15.06 13.73
N THR A 135 -4.66 -15.80 12.66
CA THR A 135 -5.67 -16.63 11.97
C THR A 135 -5.42 -18.13 12.10
N PRO A 136 -6.44 -18.98 11.89
CA PRO A 136 -6.25 -20.43 11.81
C PRO A 136 -5.50 -20.87 10.55
N PHE A 137 -5.37 -20.02 9.52
CA PHE A 137 -4.68 -20.33 8.27
C PHE A 137 -3.19 -20.61 8.45
N LYS A 138 -2.50 -19.87 9.34
CA LYS A 138 -1.10 -20.10 9.75
C LYS A 138 -0.07 -20.09 8.63
N LYS A 139 -0.39 -19.57 7.46
CA LYS A 139 0.52 -19.48 6.31
C LYS A 139 0.68 -18.02 5.86
N ASP A 140 1.75 -17.78 5.13
CA ASP A 140 2.06 -16.49 4.53
C ASP A 140 1.73 -16.52 3.03
N PRO A 141 0.54 -16.06 2.61
CA PRO A 141 0.14 -16.09 1.21
C PRO A 141 0.96 -15.14 0.35
N ILE A 142 1.50 -14.07 0.92
CA ILE A 142 2.37 -13.12 0.19
C ILE A 142 3.66 -13.81 -0.22
N LYS A 143 4.27 -14.58 0.67
CA LYS A 143 5.48 -15.37 0.38
C LYS A 143 5.23 -16.42 -0.71
N GLU A 144 4.11 -17.15 -0.60
CA GLU A 144 3.75 -18.17 -1.58
C GLU A 144 3.50 -17.54 -2.97
N LEU A 145 2.78 -16.41 -3.01
CA LEU A 145 2.46 -15.72 -4.25
C LEU A 145 3.70 -15.07 -4.90
N ALA A 146 4.62 -14.52 -4.12
CA ALA A 146 5.89 -13.99 -4.63
C ALA A 146 6.71 -15.08 -5.31
N ALA A 147 6.77 -16.29 -4.71
CA ALA A 147 7.46 -17.44 -5.29
C ALA A 147 6.77 -17.91 -6.60
N ALA A 148 5.44 -17.98 -6.61
CA ALA A 148 4.68 -18.35 -7.80
C ALA A 148 4.84 -17.33 -8.94
N CYS A 149 4.77 -16.03 -8.64
CA CYS A 149 5.02 -14.98 -9.65
C CYS A 149 6.43 -15.11 -10.27
N LYS A 150 7.45 -15.41 -9.46
CA LYS A 150 8.81 -15.67 -9.97
C LYS A 150 8.85 -16.86 -10.94
N LYS A 151 8.14 -17.95 -10.64
CA LYS A 151 8.04 -19.15 -11.50
C LYS A 151 7.49 -18.81 -12.88
N TYR A 152 6.50 -17.93 -12.97
CA TYR A 152 5.85 -17.53 -14.22
C TYR A 152 6.43 -16.23 -14.82
N ASN A 153 7.56 -15.73 -14.32
CA ASN A 153 8.20 -14.48 -14.77
C ASN A 153 7.23 -13.26 -14.72
N ILE A 154 6.36 -13.23 -13.72
CA ILE A 154 5.48 -12.11 -13.41
C ILE A 154 6.16 -11.22 -12.38
N LYS A 155 6.21 -9.92 -12.62
CA LYS A 155 6.73 -8.95 -11.66
C LYS A 155 5.78 -8.86 -10.47
N PHE A 156 6.27 -9.20 -9.29
CA PHE A 156 5.48 -9.17 -8.05
C PHE A 156 5.48 -7.79 -7.42
N GLY A 157 4.33 -7.31 -7.01
CA GLY A 157 4.12 -6.04 -6.37
C GLY A 157 3.22 -6.14 -5.15
N LEU A 158 3.38 -5.18 -4.25
CA LEU A 158 2.61 -5.07 -3.01
C LEU A 158 1.93 -3.71 -2.93
N TYR A 159 0.65 -3.72 -2.61
CA TYR A 159 -0.04 -2.55 -2.11
C TYR A 159 0.16 -2.45 -0.59
N TYR A 160 0.44 -1.26 -0.09
CA TYR A 160 0.59 -1.00 1.34
C TYR A 160 -0.03 0.36 1.71
N SER A 161 -0.98 0.35 2.62
CA SER A 161 -1.57 1.57 3.18
C SER A 161 -0.62 2.15 4.23
N GLN A 162 0.16 3.14 3.82
CA GLN A 162 1.23 3.71 4.65
C GLN A 162 0.72 4.68 5.72
N ALA A 163 -0.39 5.35 5.47
CA ALA A 163 -0.92 6.41 6.33
C ALA A 163 -2.21 6.01 7.04
N GLN A 164 -3.19 5.55 6.28
CA GLN A 164 -4.45 5.09 6.88
C GLN A 164 -4.26 3.72 7.52
N ASP A 165 -4.61 3.64 8.80
CA ASP A 165 -4.61 2.40 9.57
C ASP A 165 -5.60 2.53 10.71
N TRP A 166 -6.68 1.78 10.61
CA TRP A 166 -7.80 1.87 11.56
C TRP A 166 -7.65 0.92 12.74
N ASN A 167 -6.58 0.12 12.76
CA ASN A 167 -6.30 -0.82 13.84
C ASN A 167 -5.22 -0.33 14.80
N HIS A 168 -4.26 0.45 14.31
CA HIS A 168 -3.15 0.89 15.14
C HIS A 168 -3.37 2.32 15.65
N PRO A 169 -3.16 2.58 16.96
CA PRO A 169 -3.31 3.92 17.52
C PRO A 169 -2.42 4.94 16.78
N GLY A 170 -3.04 6.01 16.30
CA GLY A 170 -2.36 7.08 15.56
C GLY A 170 -2.27 6.88 14.05
N GLY A 171 -2.67 5.74 13.52
CA GLY A 171 -2.90 5.60 12.09
C GLY A 171 -4.00 6.57 11.62
N ALA A 172 -3.83 7.18 10.44
CA ALA A 172 -4.79 8.17 9.96
C ALA A 172 -6.17 7.55 9.71
N ALA A 173 -7.21 8.27 10.08
CA ALA A 173 -8.56 7.98 9.64
C ALA A 173 -8.83 8.66 8.30
N ALA A 174 -9.82 8.14 7.55
CA ALA A 174 -10.36 8.87 6.42
C ALA A 174 -11.15 10.12 6.89
N SER A 175 -11.64 10.90 5.94
CA SER A 175 -12.51 12.04 6.24
C SER A 175 -13.66 11.63 7.17
N GLY A 176 -13.76 12.27 8.33
CA GLY A 176 -14.73 11.94 9.37
C GLY A 176 -14.12 11.54 10.71
N GLY A 177 -12.80 11.34 10.75
CA GLY A 177 -12.04 11.06 11.98
C GLY A 177 -12.22 9.65 12.52
N HIS A 178 -11.60 9.39 13.65
CA HIS A 178 -11.72 8.13 14.39
C HIS A 178 -13.12 7.97 14.97
N TRP A 179 -13.62 6.75 15.00
CA TRP A 179 -14.93 6.37 15.57
C TRP A 179 -14.79 5.50 16.82
N ASP A 180 -13.59 5.05 17.12
CA ASP A 180 -13.23 4.28 18.30
C ASP A 180 -12.07 4.98 19.01
N SER A 181 -12.21 5.18 20.33
CA SER A 181 -11.18 5.83 21.13
C SER A 181 -9.85 5.06 21.15
N ALA A 182 -9.90 3.75 20.91
CA ALA A 182 -8.70 2.92 20.80
C ALA A 182 -7.82 3.26 19.57
N GLN A 183 -8.37 3.96 18.58
CA GLN A 183 -7.63 4.44 17.40
C GLN A 183 -6.83 5.73 17.69
N ASN A 184 -7.11 6.41 18.81
CA ASN A 184 -6.43 7.65 19.13
C ASN A 184 -4.95 7.42 19.46
N GLY A 185 -4.09 8.23 18.87
CA GLY A 185 -2.66 8.12 19.06
C GLY A 185 -1.87 9.17 18.28
N SER A 186 -0.56 9.02 18.29
CA SER A 186 0.36 9.87 17.53
C SER A 186 0.66 9.24 16.17
N MET A 187 0.42 9.97 15.09
CA MET A 187 0.80 9.54 13.75
C MET A 187 2.31 9.34 13.61
N ASP A 188 3.13 10.16 14.27
CA ASP A 188 4.58 9.98 14.21
C ASP A 188 5.01 8.67 14.86
N LYS A 189 4.36 8.30 15.98
CA LYS A 189 4.60 7.04 16.66
C LYS A 189 4.15 5.84 15.81
N TYR A 190 2.97 5.94 15.19
CA TYR A 190 2.49 4.93 14.25
C TYR A 190 3.48 4.71 13.09
N ILE A 191 3.99 5.79 12.49
CA ILE A 191 4.98 5.68 11.41
C ILE A 191 6.26 4.99 11.90
N ASP A 192 6.75 5.33 13.08
CA ASP A 192 8.02 4.80 13.62
C ASP A 192 7.89 3.35 14.11
N GLU A 193 6.76 2.98 14.71
CA GLU A 193 6.59 1.69 15.39
C GLU A 193 5.86 0.64 14.52
N VAL A 194 5.09 1.06 13.51
CA VAL A 194 4.30 0.17 12.67
C VAL A 194 4.68 0.28 11.21
N ALA A 195 4.48 1.44 10.57
CA ALA A 195 4.60 1.55 9.13
C ALA A 195 6.03 1.31 8.62
N VAL A 196 7.03 1.97 9.20
CA VAL A 196 8.45 1.80 8.80
C VAL A 196 8.94 0.37 9.06
N PRO A 197 8.72 -0.26 10.24
CA PRO A 197 9.07 -1.66 10.45
C PRO A 197 8.41 -2.62 9.45
N GLN A 198 7.12 -2.48 9.19
CA GLN A 198 6.41 -3.35 8.24
C GLN A 198 6.89 -3.15 6.79
N VAL A 199 7.19 -1.92 6.38
CA VAL A 199 7.80 -1.64 5.06
C VAL A 199 9.16 -2.34 4.95
N ARG A 200 9.99 -2.27 5.97
CA ARG A 200 11.27 -3.00 6.02
C ARG A 200 11.08 -4.51 5.93
N GLU A 201 10.09 -5.06 6.62
CA GLU A 201 9.75 -6.48 6.57
C GLU A 201 9.37 -6.92 5.16
N ILE A 202 8.43 -6.23 4.50
CA ILE A 202 7.99 -6.61 3.14
C ILE A 202 9.08 -6.45 2.09
N LEU A 203 9.92 -5.42 2.20
CA LEU A 203 11.05 -5.22 1.28
C LEU A 203 12.08 -6.36 1.40
N SER A 204 12.48 -6.67 2.63
CA SER A 204 13.52 -7.68 2.89
C SER A 204 13.04 -9.11 2.63
N ALA A 205 11.77 -9.41 2.94
CA ALA A 205 11.23 -10.77 2.82
C ALA A 205 10.84 -11.14 1.38
N TYR A 206 10.31 -10.19 0.61
CA TYR A 206 9.68 -10.50 -0.68
C TYR A 206 10.35 -9.84 -1.88
N ASN A 207 11.22 -8.83 -1.67
CA ASN A 207 11.92 -8.09 -2.72
C ASN A 207 10.99 -7.73 -3.90
N PRO A 208 9.89 -7.00 -3.66
CA PRO A 208 8.89 -6.70 -4.67
C PRO A 208 9.46 -5.78 -5.76
N ALA A 209 8.94 -5.90 -6.98
CA ALA A 209 9.25 -4.98 -8.07
C ALA A 209 8.45 -3.66 -7.98
N ILE A 210 7.32 -3.69 -7.27
CA ILE A 210 6.41 -2.56 -7.10
C ILE A 210 6.00 -2.47 -5.64
N ILE A 211 6.00 -1.25 -5.08
CA ILE A 211 5.18 -0.91 -3.92
C ILE A 211 4.17 0.15 -4.33
N TRP A 212 2.90 -0.18 -4.15
CA TRP A 212 1.78 0.72 -4.42
C TRP A 212 1.32 1.34 -3.10
N TRP A 213 1.63 2.61 -2.92
CA TRP A 213 1.13 3.40 -1.79
C TRP A 213 -0.30 3.86 -2.05
N ASP A 214 -1.03 4.10 -0.98
CA ASP A 214 -2.38 4.64 -1.07
C ASP A 214 -2.57 5.83 -0.10
N THR A 215 -3.55 6.63 -0.38
CA THR A 215 -4.06 7.81 0.37
C THR A 215 -3.09 8.35 1.44
N PRO A 216 -2.30 9.39 1.11
CA PRO A 216 -1.29 9.94 2.02
C PRO A 216 -1.90 10.88 3.08
N THR A 217 -3.04 10.48 3.67
CA THR A 217 -3.74 11.25 4.70
C THR A 217 -2.81 11.53 5.87
N ASP A 218 -2.73 12.79 6.29
CA ASP A 218 -1.87 13.26 7.38
C ASP A 218 -0.36 13.02 7.21
N MET A 219 0.06 12.61 6.01
CA MET A 219 1.49 12.52 5.68
C MET A 219 2.09 13.92 5.49
N ASN A 220 3.27 14.09 6.03
CA ASN A 220 4.12 15.25 5.79
C ASN A 220 5.51 14.77 5.33
N LYS A 221 6.36 15.73 4.92
CA LYS A 221 7.70 15.39 4.42
C LYS A 221 8.52 14.54 5.38
N ASN A 222 8.51 14.85 6.68
CA ASN A 222 9.30 14.11 7.66
C ASN A 222 8.85 12.63 7.77
N ARG A 223 7.54 12.37 7.80
CA ARG A 223 6.97 11.02 7.82
C ARG A 223 7.27 10.27 6.52
N ALA A 224 7.11 10.95 5.39
CA ALA A 224 7.42 10.38 4.08
C ALA A 224 8.91 10.04 3.93
N ASP A 225 9.82 10.91 4.39
CA ASP A 225 11.27 10.68 4.36
C ASP A 225 11.68 9.43 5.16
N LYS A 226 11.02 9.14 6.29
CA LYS A 226 11.29 7.93 7.08
C LYS A 226 11.00 6.66 6.27
N ILE A 227 9.87 6.60 5.58
CA ILE A 227 9.51 5.48 4.71
C ILE A 227 10.44 5.44 3.49
N ALA A 228 10.70 6.57 2.84
CA ALA A 228 11.56 6.66 1.67
C ALA A 228 13.00 6.21 1.95
N ASN A 229 13.49 6.38 3.18
CA ASN A 229 14.81 5.90 3.58
C ASN A 229 14.94 4.38 3.49
N GLU A 230 13.87 3.63 3.78
CA GLU A 230 13.87 2.16 3.65
C GLU A 230 13.98 1.72 2.18
N LEU A 231 13.51 2.54 1.24
CA LEU A 231 13.52 2.22 -0.18
C LEU A 231 14.91 2.38 -0.83
N LYS A 232 15.82 3.12 -0.21
CA LYS A 232 17.14 3.45 -0.79
C LYS A 232 17.99 2.22 -1.10
N ALA A 233 17.82 1.14 -0.36
CA ALA A 233 18.51 -0.12 -0.60
C ALA A 233 17.95 -0.91 -1.81
N TYR A 234 16.85 -0.45 -2.41
CA TYR A 234 16.12 -1.13 -3.48
C TYR A 234 16.00 -0.26 -4.74
N PRO A 235 17.12 0.01 -5.46
CA PRO A 235 17.17 1.00 -6.54
C PRO A 235 16.27 0.67 -7.74
N ASN A 236 15.92 -0.60 -7.93
CA ASN A 236 15.05 -1.06 -9.02
C ASN A 236 13.56 -1.12 -8.63
N LEU A 237 13.23 -0.80 -7.40
CA LEU A 237 11.86 -0.75 -6.92
C LEU A 237 11.11 0.42 -7.58
N ILE A 238 9.91 0.14 -8.08
CA ILE A 238 8.99 1.16 -8.58
C ILE A 238 7.97 1.48 -7.51
N THR A 239 7.72 2.76 -7.31
CA THR A 239 6.64 3.25 -6.43
C THR A 239 5.85 4.35 -7.12
N ASN A 240 4.58 4.47 -6.78
CA ASN A 240 3.82 5.68 -7.01
C ASN A 240 4.10 6.68 -5.86
N ASN A 241 4.07 7.98 -6.15
CA ASN A 241 4.19 9.13 -5.21
C ASN A 241 5.29 8.99 -4.13
#